data_e5b18edefeebca6a9a57ce409967cc5a
#
_entry.id   e5b18edefeebca6a9a57ce409967cc5a
#
_cell.length_a   1.000
_cell.length_b   1.000
_cell.length_c   1.000
_cell.angle_alpha   90.00
_cell.angle_beta   90.00
_cell.angle_gamma   90.00
#
_symmetry.space_group_name_H-M   'P 1'
#
loop_
_entity.id
_entity.type
_entity.pdbx_description
1 polymer ?
#
loop_
_entity_poly.entity_id
_entity_poly.type
_entity_poly.pdbx_seq_one_letter_code
_entity_poly.pdbx_strand_id
1 'polypeptide(L)'
;MNRAFIDTSAILRMLVQDDDLKARAVENLIRTAPEKGLVLHVIPVTILEIVWVLEKVYKYQKKAVRELAEAIINTPQLKVELAGVFLNALKIYEEKNVKFADAVMAFWGMDKGITTAYTYDEKDFKRIDGLTVLKP
;
A
#
# COMPACT_ATOMS: atom_id res chain seq x y z
N MET A 1 -4.47 -4.07 -26.30
CA MET A 1 -3.61 -3.82 -25.12
C MET A 1 -3.84 -4.91 -24.08
N ASN A 2 -2.78 -5.52 -23.63
CA ASN A 2 -2.87 -6.56 -22.61
C ASN A 2 -2.85 -5.95 -21.21
N ARG A 3 -3.56 -6.59 -20.30
CA ARG A 3 -3.65 -6.19 -18.91
C ARG A 3 -3.35 -7.39 -18.02
N ALA A 4 -2.58 -7.15 -16.97
CA ALA A 4 -2.26 -8.19 -15.97
C ALA A 4 -2.24 -7.54 -14.60
N PHE A 5 -2.41 -8.33 -13.56
CA PHE A 5 -2.08 -7.86 -12.22
C PHE A 5 -0.75 -8.49 -11.79
N ILE A 6 -0.03 -7.77 -10.96
CA ILE A 6 1.20 -8.28 -10.35
C ILE A 6 0.93 -8.48 -8.86
N ASP A 7 1.30 -9.63 -8.32
CA ASP A 7 0.94 -9.98 -6.95
C ASP A 7 2.03 -9.61 -5.93
N THR A 8 1.67 -9.78 -4.68
CA THR A 8 2.51 -9.46 -3.53
C THR A 8 3.86 -10.18 -3.59
N SER A 9 3.88 -11.47 -3.96
CA SER A 9 5.12 -12.24 -3.95
C SER A 9 6.15 -11.70 -4.93
N ALA A 10 5.70 -11.28 -6.11
CA ALA A 10 6.59 -10.71 -7.12
C ALA A 10 7.14 -9.35 -6.67
N ILE A 11 6.27 -8.48 -6.18
CA ILE A 11 6.70 -7.15 -5.72
C ILE A 11 7.68 -7.25 -4.55
N LEU A 12 7.43 -8.15 -3.61
CA LEU A 12 8.32 -8.35 -2.47
C LEU A 12 9.72 -8.79 -2.88
N ARG A 13 9.85 -9.64 -3.90
CA ARG A 13 11.18 -10.03 -4.39
C ARG A 13 12.00 -8.83 -4.84
N MET A 14 11.35 -7.87 -5.48
CA MET A 14 12.01 -6.64 -5.89
C MET A 14 12.35 -5.74 -4.70
N LEU A 15 11.42 -5.58 -3.76
CA LEU A 15 11.61 -4.67 -2.62
C LEU A 15 12.64 -5.19 -1.62
N VAL A 16 12.62 -6.47 -1.31
CA VAL A 16 13.47 -7.06 -0.26
C VAL A 16 14.86 -7.41 -0.78
N GLN A 17 14.99 -7.72 -2.07
CA GLN A 17 16.28 -8.00 -2.72
C GLN A 17 17.01 -9.22 -2.13
N ASP A 18 16.27 -10.22 -1.65
CA ASP A 18 16.83 -11.45 -1.09
C ASP A 18 17.09 -12.53 -2.13
N ASP A 19 16.69 -12.30 -3.38
CA ASP A 19 16.91 -13.19 -4.52
C ASP A 19 17.16 -12.34 -5.75
N ASP A 20 18.42 -12.19 -6.12
CA ASP A 20 18.84 -11.29 -7.20
C ASP A 20 18.22 -11.62 -8.55
N LEU A 21 18.09 -12.90 -8.88
CA LEU A 21 17.51 -13.32 -10.15
C LEU A 21 16.03 -12.97 -10.24
N LYS A 22 15.29 -13.24 -9.16
CA LYS A 22 13.87 -12.92 -9.11
C LYS A 22 13.63 -11.42 -9.07
N ALA A 23 14.43 -10.68 -8.29
CA ALA A 23 14.33 -9.22 -8.23
C ALA A 23 14.53 -8.61 -9.61
N ARG A 24 15.57 -9.04 -10.33
CA ARG A 24 15.85 -8.53 -11.68
C ARG A 24 14.76 -8.90 -12.69
N ALA A 25 14.19 -10.09 -12.55
CA ALA A 25 13.08 -10.51 -13.42
C ALA A 25 11.87 -9.61 -13.25
N VAL A 26 11.53 -9.26 -12.01
CA VAL A 26 10.41 -8.36 -11.71
C VAL A 26 10.71 -6.94 -12.20
N GLU A 27 11.89 -6.43 -11.91
CA GLU A 27 12.32 -5.10 -12.38
C GLU A 27 12.26 -5.02 -13.92
N ASN A 28 12.73 -6.06 -14.60
CA ASN A 28 12.72 -6.11 -16.06
C ASN A 28 11.28 -6.15 -16.61
N LEU A 29 10.40 -6.94 -15.97
CA LEU A 29 8.99 -7.01 -16.35
C LEU A 29 8.35 -5.62 -16.27
N ILE A 30 8.52 -4.92 -15.15
CA ILE A 30 7.95 -3.60 -14.93
C ILE A 30 8.51 -2.59 -15.95
N ARG A 31 9.83 -2.58 -16.12
CA ARG A 31 10.51 -1.65 -17.02
C ARG A 31 10.07 -1.82 -18.47
N THR A 32 9.89 -3.05 -18.91
CA THR A 32 9.59 -3.34 -20.32
C THR A 32 8.09 -3.44 -20.62
N ALA A 33 7.23 -3.44 -19.62
CA ALA A 33 5.79 -3.57 -19.81
C ALA A 33 5.20 -2.55 -20.80
N PRO A 34 5.52 -1.24 -20.71
CA PRO A 34 4.97 -0.26 -21.65
C PRO A 34 5.32 -0.56 -23.11
N GLU A 35 6.54 -0.99 -23.36
CA GLU A 35 7.00 -1.32 -24.73
C GLU A 35 6.23 -2.50 -25.33
N LYS A 36 5.72 -3.39 -24.49
CA LYS A 36 4.96 -4.55 -24.91
C LYS A 36 3.46 -4.30 -24.94
N GLY A 37 3.02 -3.06 -24.65
CA GLY A 37 1.61 -2.75 -24.52
C GLY A 37 0.95 -3.45 -23.34
N LEU A 38 1.70 -3.76 -22.30
CA LEU A 38 1.24 -4.45 -21.11
C LEU A 38 0.98 -3.44 -19.98
N VAL A 39 -0.24 -3.42 -19.44
CA VAL A 39 -0.58 -2.63 -18.26
C VAL A 39 -0.57 -3.54 -17.04
N LEU A 40 0.30 -3.24 -16.09
CA LEU A 40 0.43 -3.98 -14.84
C LEU A 40 -0.38 -3.28 -13.74
N HIS A 41 -1.39 -3.97 -13.24
CA HIS A 41 -2.27 -3.47 -12.19
C HIS A 41 -1.81 -3.96 -10.82
N VAL A 42 -1.83 -3.05 -9.84
CA VAL A 42 -1.62 -3.38 -8.43
C VAL A 42 -2.94 -3.09 -7.72
N ILE A 43 -3.59 -4.12 -7.24
CA ILE A 43 -4.90 -4.01 -6.59
C ILE A 43 -4.75 -3.68 -5.11
N PRO A 44 -5.80 -3.14 -4.45
CA PRO A 44 -5.70 -2.67 -3.06
C PRO A 44 -5.21 -3.72 -2.06
N VAL A 45 -5.65 -4.96 -2.17
CA VAL A 45 -5.22 -6.02 -1.25
C VAL A 45 -3.71 -6.23 -1.31
N THR A 46 -3.11 -6.04 -2.48
CA THR A 46 -1.67 -6.21 -2.66
C THR A 46 -0.87 -5.19 -1.85
N ILE A 47 -1.31 -3.93 -1.84
CA ILE A 47 -0.65 -2.89 -1.04
C ILE A 47 -0.79 -3.20 0.46
N LEU A 48 -1.99 -3.62 0.89
CA LEU A 48 -2.21 -4.01 2.29
C LEU A 48 -1.29 -5.17 2.70
N GLU A 49 -1.17 -6.18 1.86
CA GLU A 49 -0.29 -7.33 2.12
C GLU A 49 1.18 -6.93 2.17
N ILE A 50 1.64 -6.09 1.23
CA ILE A 50 3.03 -5.63 1.20
C ILE A 50 3.39 -4.95 2.52
N VAL A 51 2.58 -4.01 2.97
CA VAL A 51 2.84 -3.30 4.23
C VAL A 51 2.86 -4.27 5.40
N TRP A 52 1.88 -5.17 5.48
CA TRP A 52 1.79 -6.16 6.55
C TRP A 52 3.02 -7.08 6.57
N VAL A 53 3.41 -7.60 5.41
CA VAL A 53 4.55 -8.54 5.30
C VAL A 53 5.87 -7.82 5.65
N LEU A 54 6.09 -6.62 5.13
CA LEU A 54 7.31 -5.86 5.45
C LEU A 54 7.42 -5.57 6.95
N GLU A 55 6.32 -5.22 7.59
CA GLU A 55 6.31 -4.91 9.01
C GLU A 55 6.39 -6.16 9.89
N LYS A 56 5.54 -7.15 9.64
CA LYS A 56 5.36 -8.30 10.54
C LYS A 56 6.28 -9.48 10.25
N VAL A 57 6.60 -9.71 8.99
CA VAL A 57 7.47 -10.85 8.60
C VAL A 57 8.93 -10.41 8.53
N TYR A 58 9.20 -9.35 7.79
CA TYR A 58 10.58 -8.86 7.64
C TYR A 58 11.03 -7.94 8.77
N LYS A 59 10.11 -7.50 9.63
CA LYS A 59 10.41 -6.67 10.80
C LYS A 59 11.05 -5.32 10.47
N TYR A 60 10.72 -4.76 9.32
CA TYR A 60 11.17 -3.42 8.97
C TYR A 60 10.46 -2.38 9.83
N GLN A 61 11.17 -1.30 10.13
CA GLN A 61 10.58 -0.15 10.83
C GLN A 61 9.59 0.58 9.92
N LYS A 62 8.64 1.27 10.52
CA LYS A 62 7.56 1.93 9.78
C LYS A 62 8.05 2.92 8.73
N LYS A 63 9.14 3.64 9.00
CA LYS A 63 9.73 4.55 8.03
C LYS A 63 10.18 3.81 6.77
N ALA A 64 10.84 2.68 6.93
CA ALA A 64 11.30 1.87 5.80
C ALA A 64 10.11 1.24 5.05
N VAL A 65 9.11 0.75 5.77
CA VAL A 65 7.88 0.21 5.17
C VAL A 65 7.20 1.27 4.32
N ARG A 66 7.05 2.48 4.83
CA ARG A 66 6.45 3.60 4.10
C ARG A 66 7.24 3.92 2.84
N GLU A 67 8.57 4.05 2.94
CA GLU A 67 9.41 4.38 1.80
C GLU A 67 9.30 3.34 0.68
N LEU A 68 9.33 2.06 1.03
CA LEU A 68 9.22 0.97 0.06
C LEU A 68 7.84 0.92 -0.60
N ALA A 69 6.78 1.06 0.19
CA ALA A 69 5.42 1.06 -0.34
C ALA A 69 5.17 2.28 -1.24
N GLU A 70 5.63 3.46 -0.82
CA GLU A 70 5.54 4.68 -1.65
C GLU A 70 6.28 4.53 -2.97
N ALA A 71 7.43 3.87 -2.96
CA ALA A 71 8.19 3.63 -4.19
C ALA A 71 7.37 2.81 -5.20
N ILE A 72 6.65 1.79 -4.75
CA ILE A 72 5.76 1.00 -5.61
C ILE A 72 4.60 1.85 -6.12
N ILE A 73 3.93 2.57 -5.25
CA ILE A 73 2.77 3.39 -5.62
C ILE A 73 3.16 4.46 -6.64
N ASN A 74 4.36 5.01 -6.51
CA ASN A 74 4.86 6.07 -7.39
C ASN A 74 5.60 5.55 -8.63
N THR A 75 5.61 4.24 -8.88
CA THR A 75 6.23 3.66 -10.06
C THR A 75 5.33 3.89 -11.28
N PRO A 76 5.77 4.68 -12.29
CA PRO A 76 4.89 5.07 -13.40
C PRO A 76 4.35 3.91 -14.23
N GLN A 77 5.10 2.80 -14.30
CA GLN A 77 4.73 1.62 -15.08
C GLN A 77 3.70 0.73 -14.38
N LEU A 78 3.37 1.04 -13.12
CA LEU A 78 2.37 0.29 -12.35
C LEU A 78 1.10 1.12 -12.22
N LYS A 79 -0.04 0.50 -12.50
CA LYS A 79 -1.33 1.13 -12.30
C LYS A 79 -1.88 0.71 -10.93
N VAL A 80 -1.69 1.58 -9.94
CA VAL A 80 -2.06 1.29 -8.55
C VAL A 80 -3.45 1.87 -8.27
N GLU A 81 -4.40 1.00 -7.94
CA GLU A 81 -5.73 1.44 -7.51
C GLU A 81 -5.66 2.13 -6.15
N LEU A 82 -6.46 3.20 -5.99
CA LEU A 82 -6.55 3.96 -4.73
C LEU A 82 -5.19 4.55 -4.28
N ALA A 83 -4.33 4.90 -5.23
CA ALA A 83 -2.99 5.41 -4.92
C ALA A 83 -3.01 6.56 -3.91
N GLY A 84 -3.89 7.54 -4.08
CA GLY A 84 -4.00 8.69 -3.18
C GLY A 84 -4.40 8.29 -1.77
N VAL A 85 -5.33 7.34 -1.64
CA VAL A 85 -5.75 6.80 -0.33
C VAL A 85 -4.55 6.15 0.37
N PHE A 86 -3.82 5.31 -0.35
CA PHE A 86 -2.66 4.62 0.22
C PHE A 86 -1.53 5.57 0.61
N LEU A 87 -1.25 6.59 -0.19
CA LEU A 87 -0.22 7.57 0.14
C LEU A 87 -0.57 8.34 1.42
N ASN A 88 -1.81 8.77 1.57
CA ASN A 88 -2.27 9.42 2.79
C ASN A 88 -2.23 8.47 3.99
N ALA A 89 -2.64 7.22 3.80
CA ALA A 89 -2.62 6.21 4.85
C ALA A 89 -1.20 5.91 5.32
N LEU A 90 -0.24 5.80 4.40
CA LEU A 90 1.17 5.55 4.74
C LEU A 90 1.77 6.68 5.57
N LYS A 91 1.39 7.92 5.28
CA LYS A 91 1.85 9.06 6.04
C LYS A 91 1.41 8.98 7.51
N ILE A 92 0.12 8.73 7.75
CA ILE A 92 -0.43 8.61 9.11
C ILE A 92 0.10 7.37 9.84
N TYR A 93 0.24 6.27 9.10
CA TYR A 93 0.82 5.04 9.61
C TYR A 93 2.21 5.28 10.23
N GLU A 94 3.07 6.00 9.53
CA GLU A 94 4.43 6.29 10.00
C GLU A 94 4.44 7.42 11.03
N GLU A 95 3.77 8.53 10.77
CA GLU A 95 3.85 9.73 11.62
C GLU A 95 3.08 9.59 12.94
N LYS A 96 1.94 8.92 12.94
CA LYS A 96 1.07 8.80 14.12
C LYS A 96 0.96 7.40 14.70
N ASN A 97 1.72 6.46 14.16
CA ASN A 97 1.72 5.07 14.63
C ASN A 97 0.32 4.45 14.64
N VAL A 98 -0.43 4.68 13.57
CA VAL A 98 -1.77 4.11 13.35
C VAL A 98 -1.61 2.84 12.52
N LYS A 99 -2.40 1.80 12.82
CA LYS A 99 -2.43 0.60 12.00
C LYS A 99 -2.75 0.97 10.55
N PHE A 100 -1.99 0.40 9.62
CA PHE A 100 -2.14 0.78 8.22
C PHE A 100 -3.55 0.51 7.69
N ALA A 101 -4.13 -0.66 8.01
CA ALA A 101 -5.49 -1.00 7.56
C ALA A 101 -6.53 0.02 8.06
N ASP A 102 -6.40 0.47 9.31
CA ASP A 102 -7.30 1.48 9.89
C ASP A 102 -7.15 2.82 9.16
N ALA A 103 -5.91 3.21 8.89
CA ALA A 103 -5.64 4.43 8.13
C ALA A 103 -6.22 4.36 6.72
N VAL A 104 -6.11 3.22 6.06
CA VAL A 104 -6.70 3.01 4.72
C VAL A 104 -8.21 3.17 4.76
N MET A 105 -8.88 2.54 5.74
CA MET A 105 -10.34 2.68 5.89
C MET A 105 -10.74 4.14 6.08
N ALA A 106 -10.02 4.85 6.94
CA ALA A 106 -10.31 6.26 7.22
C ALA A 106 -10.17 7.14 5.98
N PHE A 107 -9.07 7.04 5.26
CA PHE A 107 -8.84 7.88 4.08
C PHE A 107 -9.72 7.47 2.91
N TRP A 108 -10.03 6.19 2.77
CA TRP A 108 -11.03 5.74 1.81
C TRP A 108 -12.40 6.39 2.09
N GLY A 109 -12.82 6.38 3.36
CA GLY A 109 -14.08 6.99 3.76
C GLY A 109 -14.09 8.51 3.55
N MET A 110 -13.06 9.20 4.04
CA MET A 110 -12.98 10.66 3.92
C MET A 110 -12.98 11.12 2.45
N ASP A 111 -12.34 10.35 1.57
CA ASP A 111 -12.33 10.63 0.14
C ASP A 111 -13.74 10.60 -0.47
N LYS A 112 -14.66 9.88 0.14
CA LYS A 112 -16.06 9.75 -0.29
C LYS A 112 -17.04 10.56 0.56
N GLY A 113 -16.55 11.39 1.48
CA GLY A 113 -17.39 12.13 2.41
C GLY A 113 -17.98 11.28 3.53
N ILE A 114 -17.43 10.07 3.75
CA ILE A 114 -17.83 9.17 4.83
C ILE A 114 -16.88 9.39 6.00
N THR A 115 -17.34 10.09 7.03
CA THR A 115 -16.47 10.55 8.13
C THR A 115 -16.83 9.98 9.49
N THR A 116 -17.77 9.05 9.57
CA THR A 116 -18.13 8.37 10.81
C THR A 116 -17.64 6.93 10.76
N ALA A 117 -16.91 6.54 11.79
CA ALA A 117 -16.43 5.16 11.96
C ALA A 117 -17.09 4.51 13.17
N TYR A 118 -17.71 3.36 12.96
CA TYR A 118 -18.21 2.53 14.05
C TYR A 118 -17.16 1.46 14.34
N THR A 119 -16.70 1.39 15.59
CA THR A 119 -15.63 0.47 15.96
C THR A 119 -15.63 0.17 17.45
N TYR A 120 -15.19 -1.02 17.82
CA TYR A 120 -14.84 -1.35 19.21
C TYR A 120 -13.36 -1.03 19.50
N ASP A 121 -12.54 -0.84 18.49
CA ASP A 121 -11.12 -0.47 18.63
C ASP A 121 -10.92 0.99 18.22
N GLU A 122 -11.19 1.88 19.15
CA GLU A 122 -11.21 3.32 18.88
C GLU A 122 -9.84 3.96 18.79
N LYS A 123 -8.82 3.36 19.38
CA LYS A 123 -7.52 3.99 19.64
C LYS A 123 -6.89 4.63 18.38
N ASP A 124 -6.80 3.86 17.30
CA ASP A 124 -6.14 4.33 16.10
C ASP A 124 -6.98 5.34 15.33
N PHE A 125 -8.29 5.08 15.21
CA PHE A 125 -9.19 6.01 14.53
C PHE A 125 -9.24 7.38 15.17
N LYS A 126 -9.14 7.46 16.50
CA LYS A 126 -9.12 8.75 17.22
C LYS A 126 -7.89 9.59 16.94
N ARG A 127 -6.82 8.99 16.43
CA ARG A 127 -5.62 9.71 16.05
C ARG A 127 -5.70 10.34 14.66
N ILE A 128 -6.77 10.06 13.92
CA ILE A 128 -6.95 10.54 12.56
C ILE A 128 -7.93 11.71 12.60
N ASP A 129 -7.44 12.89 12.21
CA ASP A 129 -8.27 14.09 12.20
C ASP A 129 -9.38 13.96 11.15
N GLY A 130 -10.54 14.50 11.47
CA GLY A 130 -11.67 14.52 10.56
C GLY A 130 -12.66 13.37 10.69
N LEU A 131 -12.40 12.42 11.59
CA LEU A 131 -13.32 11.32 11.84
C LEU A 131 -14.14 11.52 13.11
N THR A 132 -15.41 11.12 13.04
CA THR A 132 -16.26 10.89 14.22
C THR A 132 -16.21 9.41 14.54
N VAL A 133 -15.77 9.06 15.74
CA VAL A 133 -15.57 7.66 16.15
C VAL A 133 -16.62 7.28 17.17
N LEU A 134 -17.42 6.28 16.84
CA LEU A 134 -18.55 5.82 17.69
C LEU A 134 -18.47 4.32 17.95
N LYS A 135 -19.04 3.89 19.06
CA LYS A 135 -19.26 2.46 19.31
C LYS A 135 -20.59 2.02 18.72
N PRO A 136 -20.67 0.79 18.19
CA PRO A 136 -21.95 0.24 17.74
C PRO A 136 -23.00 0.12 18.83
#